data_a3a408beb23e745152c594123b6cced0
#
_entry.id   a3a408beb23e745152c594123b6cced0
#
_cell.length_a   1.000
_cell.length_b   1.000
_cell.length_c   1.000
_cell.angle_alpha   90.00
_cell.angle_beta   90.00
_cell.angle_gamma   90.00
#
_symmetry.space_group_name_H-M   'P 1'
#
loop_
_entity.id
_entity.type
_entity.pdbx_description
1 polymer ?
#
loop_
_entity_poly.entity_id
_entity_poly.type
_entity_poly.pdbx_seq_one_letter_code
_entity_poly.pdbx_strand_id
1 'polypeptide(L)'
;YVRDARRTQSFYSEVLGFTTVIDHPSAAYIFMRAPQSTNHHDIAFFSIGSDKTPSQAGKTTVGMYHIAWQVPTLEDLEIMRLKLTAAGALVGQSDHGVNKSLYAQDPDGLEFEVMWAVPPEHWGDKAHETIVEPLDLAANQRHYAQFGLA
;
A
#
# COMPACT_ATOMS: atom_id res chain seq x y z
N TYR A 1 -7.13 -13.45 -4.10
CA TYR A 1 -7.16 -14.72 -3.35
C TYR A 1 -5.98 -14.78 -2.39
N VAL A 2 -6.23 -15.28 -1.17
CA VAL A 2 -5.24 -15.41 -0.08
C VAL A 2 -5.34 -16.82 0.52
N ARG A 3 -4.28 -17.24 1.19
CA ARG A 3 -4.30 -18.55 1.87
C ARG A 3 -5.30 -18.57 3.03
N ASP A 4 -5.36 -17.47 3.79
CA ASP A 4 -6.24 -17.30 4.94
C ASP A 4 -6.67 -15.83 5.02
N ALA A 5 -7.97 -15.57 4.73
CA ALA A 5 -8.52 -14.22 4.72
C ALA A 5 -8.50 -13.56 6.12
N ARG A 6 -8.57 -14.35 7.21
CA ARG A 6 -8.51 -13.83 8.58
C ARG A 6 -7.12 -13.28 8.91
N ARG A 7 -6.08 -14.00 8.51
CA ARG A 7 -4.70 -13.56 8.70
C ARG A 7 -4.42 -12.28 7.89
N THR A 8 -4.90 -12.22 6.66
CA THR A 8 -4.75 -11.03 5.81
C THR A 8 -5.57 -9.86 6.35
N GLN A 9 -6.79 -10.08 6.82
CA GLN A 9 -7.62 -9.09 7.49
C GLN A 9 -6.90 -8.46 8.69
N SER A 10 -6.32 -9.27 9.58
CA SER A 10 -5.58 -8.78 10.75
C SER A 10 -4.44 -7.85 10.31
N PHE A 11 -3.65 -8.25 9.32
CA PHE A 11 -2.58 -7.43 8.78
C PHE A 11 -3.09 -6.09 8.23
N TYR A 12 -4.13 -6.10 7.39
CA TYR A 12 -4.69 -4.88 6.82
C TYR A 12 -5.32 -3.95 7.88
N SER A 13 -5.94 -4.52 8.91
CA SER A 13 -6.49 -3.74 10.01
C SER A 13 -5.41 -3.12 10.89
N GLU A 14 -4.44 -3.91 11.33
CA GLU A 14 -3.44 -3.49 12.32
C GLU A 14 -2.38 -2.57 11.71
N VAL A 15 -1.94 -2.85 10.47
CA VAL A 15 -0.86 -2.12 9.81
C VAL A 15 -1.41 -0.95 9.00
N LEU A 16 -2.41 -1.20 8.15
CA LEU A 16 -2.92 -0.21 7.20
C LEU A 16 -4.17 0.54 7.70
N GLY A 17 -4.78 0.10 8.81
CA GLY A 17 -5.93 0.76 9.40
C GLY A 17 -7.26 0.51 8.67
N PHE A 18 -7.33 -0.53 7.83
CA PHE A 18 -8.58 -0.90 7.15
C PHE A 18 -9.64 -1.38 8.13
N THR A 19 -10.89 -1.08 7.86
CA THR A 19 -12.04 -1.54 8.64
C THR A 19 -12.73 -2.69 7.92
N THR A 20 -13.13 -3.72 8.69
CA THR A 20 -13.90 -4.84 8.17
C THR A 20 -15.35 -4.42 7.95
N VAL A 21 -15.87 -4.68 6.76
CA VAL A 21 -17.26 -4.40 6.37
C VAL A 21 -18.11 -5.67 6.36
N ILE A 22 -17.57 -6.75 5.78
CA ILE A 22 -18.19 -8.08 5.76
C ILE A 22 -17.17 -9.09 6.26
N ASP A 23 -17.61 -9.92 7.19
CA ASP A 23 -16.83 -11.00 7.78
C ASP A 23 -17.66 -12.29 7.72
N HIS A 24 -17.33 -13.18 6.77
CA HIS A 24 -18.00 -14.46 6.70
C HIS A 24 -17.57 -15.35 7.87
N PRO A 25 -18.49 -16.00 8.61
CA PRO A 25 -18.18 -16.77 9.82
C PRO A 25 -17.08 -17.83 9.66
N SER A 26 -17.00 -18.47 8.50
CA SER A 26 -15.94 -19.45 8.19
C SER A 26 -14.65 -18.81 7.67
N ALA A 27 -14.54 -17.48 7.62
CA ALA A 27 -13.46 -16.75 6.96
C ALA A 27 -13.26 -17.11 5.47
N ALA A 28 -14.30 -17.63 4.80
CA ALA A 28 -14.24 -17.93 3.37
C ALA A 28 -13.98 -16.67 2.53
N TYR A 29 -14.54 -15.54 2.98
CA TYR A 29 -14.27 -14.22 2.41
C TYR A 29 -14.43 -13.12 3.47
N ILE A 30 -13.69 -12.04 3.28
CA ILE A 30 -13.73 -10.84 4.12
C ILE A 30 -13.62 -9.62 3.22
N PHE A 31 -14.50 -8.63 3.41
CA PHE A 31 -14.49 -7.37 2.67
C PHE A 31 -14.06 -6.25 3.60
N MET A 32 -13.15 -5.42 3.15
CA MET A 32 -12.56 -4.35 3.95
C MET A 32 -12.62 -3.01 3.21
N ARG A 33 -12.64 -1.94 4.01
CA ARG A 33 -12.65 -0.56 3.52
C ARG A 33 -11.41 0.17 4.01
N ALA A 34 -10.75 0.88 3.11
CA ALA A 34 -9.60 1.72 3.41
C ALA A 34 -9.96 2.89 4.35
N PRO A 35 -9.02 3.42 5.13
CA PRO A 35 -9.25 4.63 5.92
C PRO A 35 -9.76 5.78 5.02
N GLN A 36 -10.76 6.51 5.53
CA GLN A 36 -11.38 7.66 4.85
C GLN A 36 -12.10 7.34 3.52
N SER A 37 -12.14 6.09 3.07
CA SER A 37 -12.90 5.71 1.88
C SER A 37 -14.41 5.84 2.13
N THR A 38 -15.13 6.32 1.12
CA THR A 38 -16.60 6.37 1.09
C THR A 38 -17.24 5.20 0.37
N ASN A 39 -16.43 4.29 -0.19
CA ASN A 39 -16.90 3.07 -0.83
C ASN A 39 -17.51 2.11 0.19
N HIS A 40 -18.40 1.23 -0.25
CA HIS A 40 -18.88 0.14 0.61
C HIS A 40 -17.68 -0.72 1.06
N HIS A 41 -16.81 -1.08 0.13
CA HIS A 41 -15.53 -1.74 0.38
C HIS A 41 -14.55 -1.39 -0.75
N ASP A 42 -13.26 -1.51 -0.47
CA ASP A 42 -12.18 -1.24 -1.43
C ASP A 42 -11.43 -2.51 -1.82
N ILE A 43 -11.44 -3.52 -0.96
CA ILE A 43 -10.78 -4.81 -1.20
C ILE A 43 -11.60 -5.95 -0.60
N ALA A 44 -11.50 -7.12 -1.21
CA ALA A 44 -12.06 -8.37 -0.71
C ALA A 44 -11.03 -9.49 -0.77
N PHE A 45 -10.94 -10.26 0.31
CA PHE A 45 -10.07 -11.42 0.42
C PHE A 45 -10.92 -12.70 0.41
N PHE A 46 -10.50 -13.67 -0.40
CA PHE A 46 -11.12 -14.98 -0.49
C PHE A 46 -10.10 -16.05 -0.12
N SER A 47 -10.40 -16.84 0.90
CA SER A 47 -9.54 -17.93 1.37
C SER A 47 -9.53 -19.10 0.38
N ILE A 48 -8.33 -19.57 0.03
CA ILE A 48 -8.15 -20.76 -0.82
C ILE A 48 -7.48 -21.94 -0.10
N GLY A 49 -7.07 -21.74 1.16
CA GLY A 49 -6.46 -22.76 2.02
C GLY A 49 -5.00 -22.46 2.38
N SER A 50 -4.65 -22.73 3.63
CA SER A 50 -3.32 -22.46 4.18
C SER A 50 -2.20 -23.34 3.60
N ASP A 51 -2.56 -24.45 2.96
CA ASP A 51 -1.67 -25.38 2.26
C ASP A 51 -1.21 -24.88 0.88
N LYS A 52 -1.81 -23.79 0.39
CA LYS A 52 -1.50 -23.24 -0.95
C LYS A 52 -0.19 -22.45 -0.96
N THR A 53 0.45 -22.42 -2.13
CA THR A 53 1.69 -21.67 -2.34
C THR A 53 1.42 -20.15 -2.26
N PRO A 54 2.28 -19.37 -1.59
CA PRO A 54 2.24 -17.92 -1.67
C PRO A 54 2.36 -17.42 -3.11
N SER A 55 2.01 -16.15 -3.34
CA SER A 55 2.10 -15.53 -4.67
C SER A 55 3.49 -15.71 -5.28
N GLN A 56 3.52 -16.10 -6.54
CA GLN A 56 4.71 -16.23 -7.39
C GLN A 56 4.71 -15.21 -8.55
N ALA A 57 3.76 -14.27 -8.53
CA ALA A 57 3.68 -13.21 -9.54
C ALA A 57 5.00 -12.44 -9.64
N GLY A 58 5.49 -12.23 -10.88
CA GLY A 58 6.77 -11.57 -11.13
C GLY A 58 8.03 -12.40 -10.84
N LYS A 59 7.90 -13.58 -10.19
CA LYS A 59 9.02 -14.50 -9.92
C LYS A 59 9.04 -15.66 -10.92
N THR A 60 7.95 -16.41 -10.96
CA THR A 60 7.82 -17.60 -11.81
C THR A 60 6.52 -17.64 -12.60
N THR A 61 5.57 -16.75 -12.29
CA THR A 61 4.28 -16.66 -12.96
C THR A 61 3.96 -15.21 -13.32
N VAL A 62 3.15 -15.04 -14.37
CA VAL A 62 2.50 -13.76 -14.63
C VAL A 62 1.45 -13.49 -13.56
N GLY A 63 1.17 -12.21 -13.31
CA GLY A 63 0.17 -11.80 -12.33
C GLY A 63 0.17 -10.29 -12.17
N MET A 64 -0.68 -9.78 -11.29
CA MET A 64 -0.66 -8.37 -10.92
C MET A 64 0.60 -8.08 -10.11
N TYR A 65 1.29 -6.98 -10.44
CA TYR A 65 2.50 -6.57 -9.72
C TYR A 65 2.13 -6.08 -8.33
N HIS A 66 1.38 -4.98 -8.24
CA HIS A 66 0.90 -4.45 -6.96
C HIS A 66 -0.44 -3.71 -7.10
N ILE A 67 -1.06 -3.42 -5.96
CA ILE A 67 -2.14 -2.45 -5.80
C ILE A 67 -1.53 -1.23 -5.11
N ALA A 68 -1.86 -0.01 -5.56
CA ALA A 68 -1.42 1.22 -4.92
C ALA A 68 -2.53 1.82 -4.04
N TRP A 69 -2.18 2.16 -2.81
CA TRP A 69 -3.01 2.88 -1.85
C TRP A 69 -2.47 4.28 -1.66
N GLN A 70 -3.31 5.30 -1.84
CA GLN A 70 -2.89 6.69 -1.66
C GLN A 70 -3.17 7.16 -0.24
N VAL A 71 -2.19 7.86 0.34
CA VAL A 71 -2.34 8.60 1.60
C VAL A 71 -2.47 10.09 1.32
N PRO A 72 -3.17 10.86 2.21
CA PRO A 72 -3.43 12.28 1.98
C PRO A 72 -2.18 13.17 2.06
N THR A 73 -1.25 12.85 2.97
CA THR A 73 -0.10 13.72 3.29
C THR A 73 1.22 12.95 3.31
N LEU A 74 2.34 13.67 3.22
CA LEU A 74 3.68 13.10 3.43
C LEU A 74 3.91 12.66 4.88
N GLU A 75 3.23 13.27 5.85
CA GLU A 75 3.24 12.83 7.24
C GLU A 75 2.57 11.46 7.38
N ASP A 76 1.42 11.25 6.73
CA ASP A 76 0.76 9.93 6.69
C ASP A 76 1.64 8.88 6.02
N LEU A 77 2.39 9.25 4.97
CA LEU A 77 3.34 8.35 4.32
C LEU A 77 4.48 7.94 5.28
N GLU A 78 5.01 8.88 6.07
CA GLU A 78 6.03 8.56 7.08
C GLU A 78 5.48 7.67 8.19
N ILE A 79 4.27 7.95 8.68
CA ILE A 79 3.58 7.08 9.66
C ILE A 79 3.43 5.67 9.09
N MET A 80 3.05 5.55 7.82
CA MET A 80 2.90 4.26 7.16
C MET A 80 4.25 3.55 7.01
N ARG A 81 5.31 4.27 6.66
CA ARG A 81 6.67 3.73 6.59
C ARG A 81 7.11 3.10 7.91
N LEU A 82 6.85 3.77 9.03
CA LEU A 82 7.16 3.27 10.36
C LEU A 82 6.35 2.00 10.69
N LYS A 83 5.05 1.99 10.40
CA LYS A 83 4.18 0.82 10.64
C LYS A 83 4.61 -0.38 9.80
N LEU A 84 4.87 -0.18 8.50
CA LEU A 84 5.31 -1.24 7.59
C LEU A 84 6.68 -1.79 8.00
N THR A 85 7.60 -0.92 8.44
CA THR A 85 8.90 -1.34 8.96
C THR A 85 8.74 -2.17 10.24
N ALA A 86 7.94 -1.72 11.20
CA ALA A 86 7.69 -2.44 12.44
C ALA A 86 7.02 -3.81 12.21
N ALA A 87 6.16 -3.91 11.21
CA ALA A 87 5.52 -5.16 10.79
C ALA A 87 6.45 -6.09 9.99
N GLY A 88 7.67 -5.65 9.63
CA GLY A 88 8.58 -6.37 8.75
C GLY A 88 8.05 -6.56 7.32
N ALA A 89 7.12 -5.70 6.89
CA ALA A 89 6.43 -5.79 5.62
C ALA A 89 7.05 -4.89 4.52
N LEU A 90 7.77 -3.82 4.91
CA LEU A 90 8.40 -2.89 3.96
C LEU A 90 9.52 -3.59 3.19
N VAL A 91 9.46 -3.58 1.86
CA VAL A 91 10.44 -4.21 0.98
C VAL A 91 11.18 -3.22 0.07
N GLY A 92 10.67 -1.99 -0.07
CA GLY A 92 11.31 -0.95 -0.87
C GLY A 92 10.68 0.41 -0.67
N GLN A 93 11.36 1.44 -1.16
CA GLN A 93 10.84 2.81 -1.21
C GLN A 93 11.53 3.58 -2.33
N SER A 94 10.78 4.48 -2.99
CA SER A 94 11.30 5.26 -4.12
C SER A 94 10.65 6.63 -4.22
N ASP A 95 11.42 7.59 -4.72
CA ASP A 95 10.93 8.87 -5.23
C ASP A 95 10.76 8.75 -6.75
N HIS A 96 9.53 8.90 -7.23
CA HIS A 96 9.21 8.84 -8.66
C HIS A 96 8.97 10.24 -9.27
N GLY A 97 9.36 11.28 -8.54
CA GLY A 97 9.11 12.66 -8.98
C GLY A 97 7.66 13.08 -8.76
N VAL A 98 6.71 12.42 -9.41
CA VAL A 98 5.27 12.70 -9.35
C VAL A 98 4.55 11.98 -8.21
N ASN A 99 5.19 11.01 -7.56
CA ASN A 99 4.72 10.36 -6.36
C ASN A 99 5.90 9.90 -5.49
N LYS A 100 5.63 9.68 -4.20
CA LYS A 100 6.57 9.17 -3.21
C LYS A 100 6.00 7.86 -2.70
N SER A 101 6.76 6.78 -2.79
CA SER A 101 6.22 5.41 -2.72
C SER A 101 6.96 4.52 -1.73
N LEU A 102 6.17 3.72 -1.01
CA LEU A 102 6.61 2.62 -0.15
C LEU A 102 6.08 1.33 -0.74
N TYR A 103 6.93 0.33 -0.92
CA TYR A 103 6.56 -1.00 -1.38
C TYR A 103 6.58 -1.97 -0.22
N ALA A 104 5.54 -2.78 -0.11
CA ALA A 104 5.38 -3.72 0.99
C ALA A 104 4.75 -5.02 0.52
N GLN A 105 4.86 -6.07 1.34
CA GLN A 105 4.24 -7.36 1.08
C GLN A 105 3.30 -7.74 2.22
N ASP A 106 2.15 -8.26 1.83
CA ASP A 106 1.19 -8.85 2.76
C ASP A 106 1.66 -10.23 3.25
N PRO A 107 0.95 -10.88 4.21
CA PRO A 107 1.34 -12.21 4.70
C PRO A 107 1.43 -13.31 3.63
N ASP A 108 0.83 -13.14 2.47
CA ASP A 108 0.90 -14.09 1.35
C ASP A 108 1.92 -13.71 0.28
N GLY A 109 2.68 -12.64 0.51
CA GLY A 109 3.67 -12.13 -0.44
C GLY A 109 3.03 -11.38 -1.61
N LEU A 110 1.77 -10.96 -1.48
CA LEU A 110 1.16 -10.04 -2.43
C LEU A 110 1.73 -8.65 -2.20
N GLU A 111 2.31 -8.08 -3.25
CA GLU A 111 2.93 -6.77 -3.16
C GLU A 111 1.88 -5.67 -3.29
N PHE A 112 2.04 -4.63 -2.48
CA PHE A 112 1.26 -3.41 -2.58
C PHE A 112 2.16 -2.19 -2.39
N GLU A 113 1.69 -1.08 -2.90
CA GLU A 113 2.31 0.23 -2.76
C GLU A 113 1.48 1.09 -1.81
N VAL A 114 2.13 1.88 -0.97
CA VAL A 114 1.51 3.01 -0.30
C VAL A 114 2.22 4.27 -0.79
N MET A 115 1.46 5.20 -1.35
CA MET A 115 2.06 6.37 -1.97
C MET A 115 1.36 7.67 -1.59
N TRP A 116 2.13 8.76 -1.64
CA TRP A 116 1.64 10.12 -1.68
C TRP A 116 1.83 10.66 -3.09
N ALA A 117 0.74 11.13 -3.71
CA ALA A 117 0.79 11.74 -5.04
C ALA A 117 1.12 13.22 -4.93
N VAL A 118 2.15 13.68 -5.63
CA VAL A 118 2.41 15.10 -5.80
C VAL A 118 1.26 15.73 -6.58
N PRO A 119 0.68 16.87 -6.13
CA PRO A 119 -0.35 17.54 -6.90
C PRO A 119 0.13 17.89 -8.32
N PRO A 120 -0.72 17.71 -9.34
CA PRO A 120 -0.33 17.85 -10.75
C PRO A 120 0.34 19.17 -11.11
N GLU A 121 -0.02 20.26 -10.44
CA GLU A 121 0.57 21.59 -10.62
C GLU A 121 2.06 21.68 -10.24
N HIS A 122 2.58 20.67 -9.54
CA HIS A 122 3.99 20.58 -9.13
C HIS A 122 4.79 19.52 -9.90
N TRP A 123 4.20 18.86 -10.91
CA TRP A 123 4.90 17.83 -11.67
C TRP A 123 5.99 18.40 -12.59
N GLY A 124 5.69 19.52 -13.29
CA GLY A 124 6.61 20.10 -14.28
C GLY A 124 7.00 19.07 -15.35
N ASP A 125 8.27 19.06 -15.71
CA ASP A 125 8.81 18.13 -16.73
C ASP A 125 8.76 16.67 -16.28
N LYS A 126 8.69 16.42 -14.96
CA LYS A 126 8.61 15.05 -14.39
C LYS A 126 7.35 14.28 -14.78
N ALA A 127 6.32 14.97 -15.28
CA ALA A 127 5.07 14.34 -15.74
C ALA A 127 5.27 13.26 -16.83
N HIS A 128 6.37 13.34 -17.58
CA HIS A 128 6.66 12.48 -18.72
C HIS A 128 7.97 11.69 -18.56
N GLU A 129 8.54 11.68 -17.37
CA GLU A 129 9.80 11.01 -17.09
C GLU A 129 9.58 9.75 -16.22
N THR A 130 10.41 8.74 -16.45
CA THR A 130 10.48 7.57 -15.54
C THR A 130 11.59 7.84 -14.54
N ILE A 131 11.20 8.25 -13.33
CA ILE A 131 12.13 8.57 -12.24
C ILE A 131 12.08 7.46 -11.20
N VAL A 132 13.25 6.98 -10.77
CA VAL A 132 13.41 6.02 -9.68
C VAL A 132 14.62 6.45 -8.87
N GLU A 133 14.39 7.23 -7.82
CA GLU A 133 15.43 7.77 -6.95
C GLU A 133 15.25 7.32 -5.50
N PRO A 134 16.30 7.36 -4.67
CA PRO A 134 16.17 7.11 -3.24
C PRO A 134 15.18 8.09 -2.59
N LEU A 135 14.24 7.58 -1.82
CA LEU A 135 13.26 8.40 -1.11
C LEU A 135 13.87 9.02 0.15
N ASP A 136 13.96 10.35 0.20
CA ASP A 136 14.23 11.14 1.40
C ASP A 136 12.95 11.87 1.82
N LEU A 137 12.15 11.23 2.70
CA LEU A 137 10.89 11.81 3.17
C LEU A 137 11.09 13.13 3.90
N ALA A 138 12.14 13.28 4.70
CA ALA A 138 12.40 14.51 5.43
C ALA A 138 12.74 15.68 4.49
N ALA A 139 13.51 15.43 3.42
CA ALA A 139 13.75 16.44 2.40
C ALA A 139 12.48 16.79 1.62
N ASN A 140 11.67 15.79 1.27
CA ASN A 140 10.39 16.00 0.59
C ASN A 140 9.40 16.79 1.48
N GLN A 141 9.28 16.48 2.77
CA GLN A 141 8.45 17.24 3.71
C GLN A 141 8.88 18.72 3.76
N ARG A 142 10.18 19.00 3.91
CA ARG A 142 10.69 20.38 3.89
C ARG A 142 10.41 21.09 2.55
N HIS A 143 10.56 20.38 1.44
CA HIS A 143 10.30 20.94 0.11
C HIS A 143 8.82 21.28 -0.07
N TYR A 144 7.92 20.36 0.24
CA TYR A 144 6.48 20.54 -0.01
C TYR A 144 5.78 21.36 1.08
N ALA A 145 6.36 21.53 2.28
CA ALA A 145 5.84 22.41 3.32
C ALA A 145 5.72 23.88 2.86
N GLN A 146 6.64 24.35 2.01
CA GLN A 146 6.60 25.71 1.46
C GLN A 146 5.39 25.96 0.55
N PHE A 147 4.72 24.90 0.10
CA PHE A 147 3.48 24.95 -0.69
C PHE A 147 2.24 24.59 0.13
N GLY A 148 2.39 24.31 1.46
CA GLY A 148 1.31 23.85 2.32
C GLY A 148 0.87 22.39 2.08
N LEU A 149 1.76 21.54 1.55
CA LEU A 149 1.48 20.18 1.10
C LEU A 149 2.21 19.07 1.93
N ALA A 150 2.84 19.43 3.03
CA ALA A 150 3.57 18.47 3.88
C ALA A 150 2.67 17.80 4.90
#